data_f87253b3ee34ce4bbf0f422748914745
#
_entry.id   f87253b3ee34ce4bbf0f422748914745
#
_cell.length_a   1.000
_cell.length_b   1.000
_cell.length_c   1.000
_cell.angle_alpha   90.00
_cell.angle_beta   90.00
_cell.angle_gamma   90.00
#
_symmetry.space_group_name_H-M   'P 1'
#
loop_
_entity.id
_entity.type
_entity.pdbx_description
1 polymer ?
#
loop_
_entity_poly.entity_id
_entity_poly.type
_entity_poly.pdbx_seq_one_letter_code
_entity_poly.pdbx_strand_id
1 'polypeptide(L)'
;SQKSVEFTVIAPIKYKNLPDNLCIVKDKDDLKFVKLLLYGPKNYQSSQNFVNTDVMIDLANATVGNNTFKIFSNYILISEEFKIVNIDPPEIEITIDRKANKRVKVIPEILGDIPKNFNFSDIIITPEFADIIGPEKILRKIKELKTETVNIKDLLNSGRIEIKLEKIDPSIKIIESIDYVIVELKNAEQLKNKLSLQASESIKDKNE
;
A
#
# COMPACT_ATOMS: atom_id res chain seq x y z
N SER A 1 -2.37 -51.10 -2.94
CA SER A 1 -1.57 -50.12 -3.66
C SER A 1 -2.33 -48.79 -3.71
N GLN A 2 -1.70 -47.71 -3.24
CA GLN A 2 -2.27 -46.39 -3.30
C GLN A 2 -2.27 -45.90 -4.75
N LYS A 3 -3.43 -45.40 -5.20
CA LYS A 3 -3.54 -44.75 -6.51
C LYS A 3 -2.84 -43.39 -6.45
N SER A 4 -2.03 -43.11 -7.45
CA SER A 4 -1.47 -41.79 -7.67
C SER A 4 -2.36 -40.99 -8.60
N VAL A 5 -2.48 -39.71 -8.33
CA VAL A 5 -3.30 -38.78 -9.10
C VAL A 5 -2.54 -37.45 -9.33
N GLU A 6 -2.96 -36.74 -10.35
CA GLU A 6 -2.52 -35.38 -10.58
C GLU A 6 -3.47 -34.42 -9.85
N PHE A 7 -2.90 -33.38 -9.26
CA PHE A 7 -3.66 -32.30 -8.63
C PHE A 7 -2.88 -30.99 -8.63
N THR A 8 -3.59 -29.87 -8.55
CA THR A 8 -3.01 -28.54 -8.59
C THR A 8 -2.90 -27.95 -7.19
N VAL A 9 -1.74 -27.40 -6.89
CA VAL A 9 -1.47 -26.63 -5.68
C VAL A 9 -1.10 -25.19 -6.07
N ILE A 10 -1.61 -24.22 -5.32
CA ILE A 10 -1.25 -22.82 -5.48
C ILE A 10 -0.18 -22.49 -4.45
N ALA A 11 1.02 -22.16 -4.94
CA ALA A 11 2.18 -21.87 -4.11
C ALA A 11 2.47 -20.37 -4.11
N PRO A 12 2.60 -19.73 -2.94
CA PRO A 12 2.96 -18.31 -2.87
C PRO A 12 4.40 -18.11 -3.31
N ILE A 13 4.64 -16.98 -3.97
CA ILE A 13 5.97 -16.55 -4.36
C ILE A 13 6.54 -15.69 -3.24
N LYS A 14 7.75 -16.04 -2.80
CA LYS A 14 8.53 -15.29 -1.81
C LYS A 14 9.90 -14.96 -2.35
N TYR A 15 10.49 -13.91 -1.83
CA TYR A 15 11.78 -13.39 -2.26
C TYR A 15 12.78 -13.44 -1.12
N LYS A 16 14.05 -13.68 -1.47
CA LYS A 16 15.17 -13.65 -0.52
C LYS A 16 16.39 -12.94 -1.12
N ASN A 17 17.26 -12.48 -0.23
CA ASN A 17 18.57 -11.92 -0.58
C ASN A 17 18.52 -10.70 -1.50
N LEU A 18 17.43 -9.91 -1.46
CA LEU A 18 17.40 -8.64 -2.16
C LEU A 18 18.48 -7.73 -1.56
N PRO A 19 19.40 -7.17 -2.37
CA PRO A 19 20.38 -6.20 -1.88
C PRO A 19 19.71 -5.01 -1.18
N ASP A 20 20.31 -4.51 -0.11
CA ASP A 20 19.72 -3.47 0.75
C ASP A 20 19.47 -2.14 0.03
N ASN A 21 20.23 -1.87 -1.01
CA ASN A 21 20.10 -0.65 -1.83
C ASN A 21 19.07 -0.77 -2.95
N LEU A 22 18.42 -1.92 -3.08
CA LEU A 22 17.42 -2.21 -4.11
C LEU A 22 16.06 -2.48 -3.49
N CYS A 23 15.02 -2.30 -4.27
CA CYS A 23 13.65 -2.65 -3.90
C CYS A 23 12.86 -3.14 -5.12
N ILE A 24 11.83 -3.90 -4.84
CA ILE A 24 10.90 -4.40 -5.85
C ILE A 24 9.88 -3.30 -6.15
N VAL A 25 9.67 -3.03 -7.44
CA VAL A 25 8.56 -2.21 -7.91
C VAL A 25 7.32 -3.10 -7.95
N LYS A 26 6.36 -2.82 -7.08
CA LYS A 26 5.12 -3.58 -6.98
C LYS A 26 4.06 -2.99 -7.90
N ASP A 27 3.36 -3.86 -8.62
CA ASP A 27 2.23 -3.52 -9.45
C ASP A 27 0.98 -4.28 -8.97
N LYS A 28 -0.21 -3.76 -9.26
CA LYS A 28 -1.48 -4.41 -8.93
C LYS A 28 -1.64 -5.76 -9.61
N ASP A 29 -1.05 -5.91 -10.80
CA ASP A 29 -1.13 -7.12 -11.61
C ASP A 29 0.03 -8.09 -11.36
N ASP A 30 0.85 -7.83 -10.35
CA ASP A 30 1.96 -8.71 -9.98
C ASP A 30 1.47 -10.09 -9.61
N LEU A 31 2.13 -11.08 -10.17
CA LEU A 31 1.88 -12.47 -9.87
C LEU A 31 2.34 -12.80 -8.44
N LYS A 32 1.41 -13.23 -7.60
CA LYS A 32 1.67 -13.57 -6.19
C LYS A 32 1.80 -15.08 -5.94
N PHE A 33 1.31 -15.87 -6.87
CA PHE A 33 1.20 -17.32 -6.75
C PHE A 33 1.61 -18.01 -8.04
N VAL A 34 2.10 -19.23 -7.89
CA VAL A 34 2.41 -20.14 -8.99
C VAL A 34 1.52 -21.37 -8.84
N LYS A 35 0.99 -21.86 -9.95
CA LYS A 35 0.28 -23.15 -9.98
C LYS A 35 1.28 -24.27 -10.20
N LEU A 36 1.25 -25.23 -9.29
CA LEU A 36 2.04 -26.45 -9.37
C LEU A 36 1.12 -27.63 -9.69
N LEU A 37 1.38 -28.31 -10.79
CA LEU A 37 0.76 -29.60 -11.06
C LEU A 37 1.62 -30.68 -10.44
N LEU A 38 1.06 -31.36 -9.45
CA LEU A 38 1.73 -32.41 -8.69
C LEU A 38 1.14 -33.77 -9.06
N TYR A 39 1.99 -34.78 -9.01
CA TYR A 39 1.59 -36.18 -9.13
C TYR A 39 2.04 -36.95 -7.88
N GLY A 40 1.13 -37.69 -7.28
CA GLY A 40 1.43 -38.44 -6.07
C GLY A 40 0.22 -39.14 -5.47
N PRO A 41 0.36 -39.70 -4.26
CA PRO A 41 -0.69 -40.49 -3.62
C PRO A 41 -1.97 -39.70 -3.37
N LYS A 42 -3.09 -40.27 -3.74
CA LYS A 42 -4.43 -39.65 -3.60
C LYS A 42 -4.78 -39.27 -2.16
N ASN A 43 -4.28 -40.02 -1.19
CA ASN A 43 -4.64 -39.82 0.23
C ASN A 43 -4.10 -38.53 0.85
N TYR A 44 -3.20 -37.84 0.16
CA TYR A 44 -2.57 -36.61 0.65
C TYR A 44 -3.22 -35.34 0.17
N GLN A 45 -4.28 -35.41 -0.66
CA GLN A 45 -4.96 -34.20 -1.19
C GLN A 45 -5.54 -33.26 -0.13
N SER A 46 -5.89 -33.80 1.04
CA SER A 46 -6.46 -33.04 2.15
C SER A 46 -5.45 -32.76 3.28
N SER A 47 -4.19 -33.18 3.12
CA SER A 47 -3.22 -33.07 4.19
C SER A 47 -2.58 -31.69 4.27
N GLN A 48 -2.26 -31.29 5.49
CA GLN A 48 -1.56 -30.06 5.82
C GLN A 48 -0.12 -29.98 5.26
N ASN A 49 0.33 -30.99 4.53
CA ASN A 49 1.70 -31.10 4.01
C ASN A 49 2.05 -30.06 2.95
N PHE A 50 1.06 -29.32 2.43
CA PHE A 50 1.28 -28.27 1.42
C PHE A 50 1.20 -26.85 1.98
N VAL A 51 1.00 -26.68 3.29
CA VAL A 51 0.79 -25.38 3.93
C VAL A 51 2.01 -24.45 3.78
N ASN A 52 3.20 -25.03 3.57
CA ASN A 52 4.47 -24.29 3.49
C ASN A 52 5.20 -24.48 2.17
N THR A 53 4.48 -24.80 1.09
CA THR A 53 5.10 -24.94 -0.24
C THR A 53 5.26 -23.57 -0.86
N ASP A 54 6.36 -22.90 -0.54
CA ASP A 54 6.70 -21.60 -1.09
C ASP A 54 7.61 -21.74 -2.31
N VAL A 55 7.39 -20.89 -3.30
CA VAL A 55 8.33 -20.69 -4.41
C VAL A 55 9.27 -19.57 -4.00
N MET A 56 10.51 -19.91 -3.67
CA MET A 56 11.50 -18.97 -3.21
C MET A 56 12.38 -18.46 -4.35
N ILE A 57 12.29 -17.18 -4.64
CA ILE A 57 13.10 -16.52 -5.67
C ILE A 57 14.28 -15.82 -5.01
N ASP A 58 15.49 -16.17 -5.42
CA ASP A 58 16.72 -15.54 -4.94
C ASP A 58 17.04 -14.29 -5.77
N LEU A 59 17.06 -13.13 -5.12
CA LEU A 59 17.31 -11.83 -5.72
C LEU A 59 18.75 -11.32 -5.52
N ALA A 60 19.67 -12.17 -5.07
CA ALA A 60 21.05 -11.76 -4.78
C ALA A 60 21.75 -11.11 -5.98
N ASN A 61 21.47 -11.57 -7.19
CA ASN A 61 22.04 -11.06 -8.43
C ASN A 61 21.10 -10.16 -9.23
N ALA A 62 20.02 -9.67 -8.60
CA ALA A 62 19.09 -8.78 -9.25
C ALA A 62 19.74 -7.43 -9.61
N THR A 63 19.35 -6.88 -10.74
CA THR A 63 19.82 -5.58 -11.24
C THR A 63 18.68 -4.61 -11.43
N VAL A 64 18.97 -3.33 -11.47
CA VAL A 64 17.97 -2.31 -11.76
C VAL A 64 17.37 -2.54 -13.15
N GLY A 65 16.05 -2.51 -13.23
CA GLY A 65 15.25 -2.80 -14.43
C GLY A 65 14.47 -4.09 -14.32
N ASN A 66 14.11 -4.65 -15.45
CA ASN A 66 13.36 -5.89 -15.53
C ASN A 66 14.29 -7.09 -15.37
N ASN A 67 13.96 -7.98 -14.44
CA ASN A 67 14.67 -9.22 -14.18
C ASN A 67 13.73 -10.39 -14.44
N THR A 68 14.18 -11.39 -15.18
CA THR A 68 13.44 -12.61 -15.44
C THR A 68 14.05 -13.77 -14.66
N PHE A 69 13.24 -14.49 -13.89
CA PHE A 69 13.65 -15.62 -13.09
C PHE A 69 12.90 -16.87 -13.53
N LYS A 70 13.62 -17.90 -13.92
CA LYS A 70 13.04 -19.23 -14.14
C LYS A 70 12.76 -19.89 -12.79
N ILE A 71 11.64 -20.59 -12.72
CA ILE A 71 11.24 -21.33 -11.53
C ILE A 71 11.63 -22.80 -11.72
N PHE A 72 12.63 -23.24 -10.95
CA PHE A 72 13.11 -24.62 -10.99
C PHE A 72 12.44 -25.45 -9.91
N SER A 73 12.11 -26.70 -10.26
CA SER A 73 11.44 -27.63 -9.34
C SER A 73 12.24 -27.91 -8.06
N ASN A 74 13.57 -27.90 -8.15
CA ASN A 74 14.45 -28.12 -7.00
C ASN A 74 14.47 -26.96 -5.97
N TYR A 75 13.90 -25.80 -6.30
CA TYR A 75 13.73 -24.68 -5.36
C TYR A 75 12.43 -24.76 -4.57
N ILE A 76 11.57 -25.73 -4.87
CA ILE A 76 10.27 -25.90 -4.25
C ILE A 76 10.34 -27.08 -3.29
N LEU A 77 10.13 -26.81 -2.00
CA LEU A 77 10.10 -27.85 -0.98
C LEU A 77 8.75 -28.58 -0.99
N ILE A 78 8.75 -29.79 -1.43
CA ILE A 78 7.62 -30.72 -1.33
C ILE A 78 8.09 -32.07 -0.80
N SER A 79 7.16 -32.84 -0.27
CA SER A 79 7.46 -34.24 0.14
C SER A 79 7.95 -35.05 -1.03
N GLU A 80 8.91 -35.95 -0.78
CA GLU A 80 9.49 -36.85 -1.80
C GLU A 80 8.47 -37.78 -2.48
N GLU A 81 7.32 -37.98 -1.86
CA GLU A 81 6.23 -38.78 -2.41
C GLU A 81 5.54 -38.11 -3.62
N PHE A 82 5.77 -36.82 -3.82
CA PHE A 82 5.19 -36.05 -4.91
C PHE A 82 6.22 -35.67 -5.95
N LYS A 83 5.76 -35.66 -7.19
CA LYS A 83 6.53 -35.17 -8.32
C LYS A 83 5.90 -33.92 -8.89
N ILE A 84 6.71 -32.91 -9.14
CA ILE A 84 6.27 -31.71 -9.84
C ILE A 84 6.23 -32.01 -11.33
N VAL A 85 5.03 -32.02 -11.91
CA VAL A 85 4.79 -32.28 -13.33
C VAL A 85 4.87 -31.03 -14.16
N ASN A 86 4.34 -29.93 -13.62
CA ASN A 86 4.32 -28.63 -14.31
C ASN A 86 4.33 -27.49 -13.32
N ILE A 87 4.94 -26.38 -13.73
CA ILE A 87 4.99 -25.09 -13.01
C ILE A 87 4.43 -24.03 -13.93
N ASP A 88 3.38 -23.33 -13.52
CA ASP A 88 2.72 -22.32 -14.31
C ASP A 88 2.54 -21.01 -13.52
N PRO A 89 3.15 -19.92 -13.97
CA PRO A 89 4.08 -19.81 -15.10
C PRO A 89 5.47 -20.41 -14.80
N PRO A 90 6.24 -20.81 -15.82
CA PRO A 90 7.57 -21.39 -15.63
C PRO A 90 8.65 -20.36 -15.30
N GLU A 91 8.35 -19.09 -15.53
CA GLU A 91 9.23 -17.97 -15.20
C GLU A 91 8.42 -16.76 -14.76
N ILE A 92 9.04 -15.88 -13.98
CA ILE A 92 8.44 -14.62 -13.52
C ILE A 92 9.34 -13.45 -13.88
N GLU A 93 8.70 -12.30 -14.12
CA GLU A 93 9.36 -11.04 -14.37
C GLU A 93 9.17 -10.13 -13.17
N ILE A 94 10.26 -9.53 -12.69
CA ILE A 94 10.28 -8.65 -11.54
C ILE A 94 11.01 -7.37 -11.91
N THR A 95 10.38 -6.23 -11.66
CA THR A 95 11.01 -4.94 -11.85
C THR A 95 11.68 -4.50 -10.55
N ILE A 96 12.96 -4.16 -10.64
CA ILE A 96 13.81 -3.72 -9.53
C ILE A 96 14.26 -2.28 -9.79
N ASP A 97 14.29 -1.47 -8.74
CA ASP A 97 14.81 -0.11 -8.77
C ASP A 97 15.69 0.16 -7.56
N ARG A 98 16.42 1.26 -7.59
CA ARG A 98 17.16 1.73 -6.42
C ARG A 98 16.20 2.15 -5.33
N LYS A 99 16.51 1.77 -4.11
CA LYS A 99 15.78 2.21 -2.93
C LYS A 99 16.21 3.62 -2.55
N ALA A 100 15.25 4.50 -2.38
CA ALA A 100 15.48 5.88 -1.97
C ALA A 100 14.52 6.30 -0.87
N ASN A 101 14.89 7.35 -0.16
CA ASN A 101 14.09 7.97 0.90
C ASN A 101 13.70 9.38 0.49
N LYS A 102 12.54 9.83 0.95
CA LYS A 102 12.08 11.20 0.73
C LYS A 102 11.21 11.64 1.88
N ARG A 103 11.40 12.87 2.35
CA ARG A 103 10.48 13.54 3.27
C ARG A 103 9.47 14.34 2.46
N VAL A 104 8.20 14.15 2.74
CA VAL A 104 7.09 14.82 2.06
C VAL A 104 6.14 15.44 3.06
N LYS A 105 5.44 16.50 2.66
CA LYS A 105 4.35 17.08 3.43
C LYS A 105 3.14 16.16 3.45
N VAL A 106 2.43 16.19 4.56
CA VAL A 106 1.10 15.61 4.69
C VAL A 106 0.09 16.73 4.53
N ILE A 107 -0.85 16.59 3.61
CA ILE A 107 -1.80 17.62 3.22
C ILE A 107 -3.24 17.10 3.40
N PRO A 108 -4.13 17.85 4.05
CA PRO A 108 -5.53 17.46 4.16
C PRO A 108 -6.25 17.70 2.83
N GLU A 109 -7.04 16.72 2.40
CA GLU A 109 -7.95 16.88 1.25
C GLU A 109 -9.29 17.43 1.74
N ILE A 110 -9.48 18.73 1.61
CA ILE A 110 -10.67 19.42 2.11
C ILE A 110 -11.73 19.50 1.01
N LEU A 111 -12.95 19.06 1.32
CA LEU A 111 -14.11 19.16 0.44
C LEU A 111 -15.26 19.89 1.14
N GLY A 112 -16.16 20.45 0.34
CA GLY A 112 -17.36 21.14 0.75
C GLY A 112 -17.31 22.63 0.48
N ASP A 113 -18.37 23.33 0.87
CA ASP A 113 -18.50 24.76 0.71
C ASP A 113 -17.63 25.50 1.73
N ILE A 114 -16.54 26.07 1.24
CA ILE A 114 -15.60 26.79 2.08
C ILE A 114 -16.16 28.17 2.37
N PRO A 115 -16.30 28.56 3.66
CA PRO A 115 -16.78 29.88 4.03
C PRO A 115 -15.90 30.97 3.47
N LYS A 116 -16.51 32.12 3.12
CA LYS A 116 -15.76 33.32 2.77
C LYS A 116 -14.86 33.70 3.94
N ASN A 117 -13.64 34.14 3.62
CA ASN A 117 -12.64 34.54 4.62
C ASN A 117 -12.10 33.42 5.49
N PHE A 118 -12.36 32.15 5.11
CA PHE A 118 -11.70 31.02 5.75
C PHE A 118 -10.21 30.99 5.39
N ASN A 119 -9.37 30.95 6.40
CA ASN A 119 -7.92 30.93 6.20
C ASN A 119 -7.40 29.49 6.36
N PHE A 120 -6.90 28.88 5.27
CA PHE A 120 -6.33 27.54 5.29
C PHE A 120 -5.10 27.43 6.20
N SER A 121 -4.42 28.52 6.52
CA SER A 121 -3.32 28.53 7.49
C SER A 121 -3.77 28.24 8.92
N ASP A 122 -5.07 28.29 9.20
CA ASP A 122 -5.64 27.91 10.50
C ASP A 122 -5.80 26.40 10.65
N ILE A 123 -5.59 25.64 9.59
CA ILE A 123 -5.59 24.17 9.62
C ILE A 123 -4.21 23.69 10.05
N ILE A 124 -4.18 22.92 11.14
CA ILE A 124 -2.98 22.23 11.63
C ILE A 124 -3.13 20.75 11.32
N ILE A 125 -2.12 20.15 10.73
CA ILE A 125 -2.08 18.73 10.46
C ILE A 125 -0.93 18.08 11.23
N THR A 126 -1.21 16.95 11.87
CA THR A 126 -0.23 16.19 12.64
C THR A 126 -0.25 14.72 12.24
N PRO A 127 0.85 14.13 11.75
CA PRO A 127 2.14 14.77 11.51
C PRO A 127 2.13 15.68 10.29
N GLU A 128 2.94 16.73 10.30
CA GLU A 128 3.07 17.69 9.19
C GLU A 128 3.89 17.11 8.02
N PHE A 129 4.84 16.23 8.34
CA PHE A 129 5.72 15.56 7.40
C PHE A 129 5.73 14.05 7.66
N ALA A 130 6.04 13.30 6.62
CA ALA A 130 6.30 11.87 6.71
C ALA A 130 7.51 11.51 5.86
N ASP A 131 8.26 10.52 6.33
CA ASP A 131 9.38 9.95 5.60
C ASP A 131 8.91 8.70 4.86
N ILE A 132 9.11 8.69 3.55
CA ILE A 132 8.73 7.58 2.69
C ILE A 132 9.96 6.95 2.04
N ILE A 133 9.87 5.64 1.81
CA ILE A 133 10.93 4.84 1.22
C ILE A 133 10.35 3.96 0.11
N GLY A 134 11.10 3.79 -0.95
CA GLY A 134 10.70 2.94 -2.07
C GLY A 134 11.52 3.16 -3.33
N PRO A 135 11.02 2.69 -4.48
CA PRO A 135 11.67 2.84 -5.75
C PRO A 135 11.90 4.30 -6.12
N GLU A 136 13.13 4.62 -6.49
CA GLU A 136 13.55 6.00 -6.76
C GLU A 136 12.67 6.70 -7.80
N LYS A 137 12.32 6.01 -8.90
CA LYS A 137 11.50 6.58 -9.97
C LYS A 137 10.08 6.90 -9.52
N ILE A 138 9.51 6.07 -8.65
CA ILE A 138 8.17 6.30 -8.09
C ILE A 138 8.23 7.45 -7.08
N LEU A 139 9.24 7.45 -6.19
CA LEU A 139 9.41 8.52 -5.20
C LEU A 139 9.53 9.90 -5.83
N ARG A 140 10.21 10.02 -6.96
CA ARG A 140 10.34 11.31 -7.66
C ARG A 140 9.00 11.94 -8.05
N LYS A 141 7.99 11.12 -8.26
CA LYS A 141 6.64 11.57 -8.66
C LYS A 141 5.78 11.97 -7.46
N ILE A 142 6.14 11.54 -6.25
CA ILE A 142 5.38 11.84 -5.05
C ILE A 142 5.87 13.15 -4.46
N LYS A 143 5.01 14.15 -4.45
CA LYS A 143 5.32 15.48 -3.90
C LYS A 143 4.79 15.66 -2.50
N GLU A 144 3.70 14.99 -2.18
CA GLU A 144 2.97 15.10 -0.92
C GLU A 144 2.17 13.83 -0.66
N LEU A 145 1.77 13.63 0.59
CA LEU A 145 0.78 12.62 0.97
C LEU A 145 -0.52 13.34 1.33
N LYS A 146 -1.62 12.89 0.76
CA LYS A 146 -2.95 13.43 1.05
C LYS A 146 -3.69 12.55 2.04
N THR A 147 -4.52 13.18 2.87
CA THR A 147 -5.51 12.45 3.67
C THR A 147 -6.67 11.98 2.79
N GLU A 148 -7.43 11.02 3.28
CA GLU A 148 -8.78 10.83 2.78
C GLU A 148 -9.57 12.13 2.92
N THR A 149 -10.70 12.24 2.24
CA THR A 149 -11.50 13.47 2.18
C THR A 149 -11.98 13.91 3.56
N VAL A 150 -11.70 15.17 3.91
CA VAL A 150 -12.20 15.86 5.09
C VAL A 150 -13.28 16.85 4.67
N ASN A 151 -14.51 16.67 5.17
CA ASN A 151 -15.58 17.64 4.94
C ASN A 151 -15.34 18.86 5.79
N ILE A 152 -15.29 20.05 5.16
CA ILE A 152 -15.03 21.31 5.87
C ILE A 152 -16.10 21.59 6.94
N LYS A 153 -17.35 21.23 6.70
CA LYS A 153 -18.44 21.40 7.65
C LYS A 153 -18.21 20.58 8.93
N ASP A 154 -17.78 19.35 8.78
CA ASP A 154 -17.47 18.48 9.92
C ASP A 154 -16.26 19.00 10.71
N LEU A 155 -15.24 19.49 10.01
CA LEU A 155 -14.07 20.09 10.65
C LEU A 155 -14.43 21.37 11.41
N LEU A 156 -15.27 22.23 10.85
CA LEU A 156 -15.75 23.45 11.52
C LEU A 156 -16.60 23.14 12.76
N ASN A 157 -17.42 22.06 12.71
CA ASN A 157 -18.26 21.66 13.81
C ASN A 157 -17.48 21.05 14.98
N SER A 158 -16.53 20.18 14.68
CA SER A 158 -15.78 19.44 15.69
C SER A 158 -14.47 20.11 16.10
N GLY A 159 -13.88 20.91 15.22
CA GLY A 159 -12.57 21.52 15.40
C GLY A 159 -11.39 20.55 15.26
N ARG A 160 -11.63 19.24 15.23
CA ARG A 160 -10.61 18.20 15.16
C ARG A 160 -11.19 16.93 14.54
N ILE A 161 -10.46 16.36 13.58
CA ILE A 161 -10.82 15.11 12.91
C ILE A 161 -9.59 14.22 12.86
N GLU A 162 -9.77 12.92 13.17
CA GLU A 162 -8.80 11.88 12.90
C GLU A 162 -9.16 11.22 11.57
N ILE A 163 -8.22 11.17 10.63
CA ILE A 163 -8.46 10.68 9.27
C ILE A 163 -7.28 9.86 8.77
N LYS A 164 -7.57 8.88 7.93
CA LYS A 164 -6.53 8.06 7.29
C LYS A 164 -5.87 8.82 6.14
N LEU A 165 -4.65 8.41 5.82
CA LEU A 165 -4.02 8.81 4.58
C LEU A 165 -4.69 8.11 3.39
N GLU A 166 -4.76 8.79 2.27
CA GLU A 166 -5.14 8.21 1.00
C GLU A 166 -4.18 7.08 0.62
N LYS A 167 -4.66 6.08 -0.10
CA LYS A 167 -3.80 4.98 -0.57
C LYS A 167 -2.67 5.51 -1.44
N ILE A 168 -1.46 5.09 -1.13
CA ILE A 168 -0.27 5.37 -1.92
C ILE A 168 0.11 4.16 -2.77
N ASP A 169 1.06 4.38 -3.68
CA ASP A 169 1.62 3.29 -4.48
C ASP A 169 2.08 2.12 -3.58
N PRO A 170 1.75 0.87 -3.91
CA PRO A 170 2.08 -0.28 -3.08
C PRO A 170 3.58 -0.53 -2.91
N SER A 171 4.43 0.05 -3.76
CA SER A 171 5.89 -0.02 -3.65
C SER A 171 6.46 0.93 -2.60
N ILE A 172 5.67 1.90 -2.13
CA ILE A 172 6.08 2.92 -1.19
C ILE A 172 5.67 2.52 0.22
N LYS A 173 6.60 2.68 1.16
CA LYS A 173 6.36 2.48 2.58
C LYS A 173 6.57 3.80 3.32
N ILE A 174 5.68 4.10 4.24
CA ILE A 174 5.87 5.17 5.21
C ILE A 174 6.72 4.60 6.35
N ILE A 175 7.85 5.24 6.64
CA ILE A 175 8.81 4.73 7.64
C ILE A 175 8.19 4.74 9.03
N GLU A 176 7.52 5.84 9.39
CA GLU A 176 6.76 5.92 10.63
C GLU A 176 5.44 5.17 10.50
N SER A 177 5.02 4.50 11.57
CA SER A 177 3.71 3.85 11.62
C SER A 177 2.63 4.91 11.81
N ILE A 178 2.04 5.40 10.70
CA ILE A 178 0.97 6.39 10.71
C ILE A 178 -0.35 5.69 10.37
N ASP A 179 -1.18 5.42 11.38
CA ASP A 179 -2.51 4.86 11.17
C ASP A 179 -3.53 5.96 10.86
N TYR A 180 -3.44 7.09 11.58
CA TYR A 180 -4.31 8.25 11.43
C TYR A 180 -3.52 9.53 11.46
N VAL A 181 -4.04 10.50 10.75
CA VAL A 181 -3.57 11.89 10.76
C VAL A 181 -4.60 12.72 11.50
N ILE A 182 -4.15 13.68 12.30
CA ILE A 182 -5.01 14.60 13.02
C ILE A 182 -5.07 15.91 12.25
N VAL A 183 -6.28 16.34 11.92
CA VAL A 183 -6.56 17.64 11.28
C VAL A 183 -7.31 18.50 12.27
N GLU A 184 -6.75 19.64 12.63
CA GLU A 184 -7.29 20.53 13.66
C GLU A 184 -7.40 21.96 13.14
N LEU A 185 -8.36 22.71 13.70
CA LEU A 185 -8.47 24.16 13.50
C LEU A 185 -7.83 24.90 14.67
N LYS A 186 -6.98 25.86 14.36
CA LYS A 186 -6.55 26.88 15.33
C LYS A 186 -7.76 27.68 15.77
N ASN A 187 -7.92 27.90 17.09
CA ASN A 187 -8.97 28.75 17.63
C ASN A 187 -10.38 28.38 17.11
N ALA A 188 -10.71 27.10 17.12
CA ALA A 188 -11.93 26.56 16.53
C ALA A 188 -13.20 27.25 17.01
N GLU A 189 -13.32 27.56 18.32
CA GLU A 189 -14.47 28.25 18.87
C GLU A 189 -14.60 29.71 18.37
N GLN A 190 -13.50 30.41 18.32
CA GLN A 190 -13.46 31.79 17.83
C GLN A 190 -13.83 31.85 16.34
N LEU A 191 -13.33 30.91 15.57
CA LEU A 191 -13.61 30.83 14.14
C LEU A 191 -15.09 30.50 13.89
N LYS A 192 -15.65 29.58 14.65
CA LYS A 192 -17.06 29.19 14.59
C LYS A 192 -18.00 30.38 14.93
N ASN A 193 -17.68 31.13 15.97
CA ASN A 193 -18.44 32.32 16.37
C ASN A 193 -18.39 33.44 15.30
N LYS A 194 -17.22 33.66 14.73
CA LYS A 194 -17.02 34.66 13.66
C LYS A 194 -17.84 34.27 12.41
N LEU A 195 -17.85 33.05 12.00
CA LEU A 195 -18.61 32.57 10.84
C LEU A 195 -20.12 32.61 11.09
N SER A 196 -20.58 32.30 12.30
CA SER A 196 -21.99 32.42 12.68
C SER A 196 -22.49 33.89 12.64
N LEU A 197 -21.71 34.84 13.09
CA LEU A 197 -22.03 36.25 13.02
C LEU A 197 -22.13 36.76 11.57
N GLN A 198 -21.19 36.37 10.70
CA GLN A 198 -21.24 36.71 9.28
C GLN A 198 -22.46 36.15 8.57
N ALA A 199 -22.86 34.89 8.87
CA ALA A 199 -24.07 34.29 8.32
C ALA A 199 -25.35 35.02 8.75
N SER A 200 -25.45 35.47 10.01
CA SER A 200 -26.61 36.20 10.51
C SER A 200 -26.72 37.60 9.91
N GLU A 201 -25.59 38.32 9.66
CA GLU A 201 -25.57 39.61 8.97
C GLU A 201 -26.02 39.49 7.51
N SER A 202 -25.54 38.46 6.78
CA SER A 202 -25.92 38.25 5.37
C SER A 202 -27.40 37.89 5.19
N ILE A 203 -28.06 37.32 6.20
CA ILE A 203 -29.51 37.08 6.20
C ILE A 203 -30.31 38.33 6.41
N LYS A 204 -29.84 39.25 7.27
CA LYS A 204 -30.48 40.55 7.50
C LYS A 204 -30.47 41.41 6.24
N ASP A 205 -29.35 41.48 5.52
CA ASP A 205 -29.19 42.25 4.28
C ASP A 205 -30.05 41.76 3.11
N LYS A 206 -30.53 40.51 3.16
CA LYS A 206 -31.42 39.94 2.13
C LYS A 206 -32.90 40.14 2.42
N ASN A 207 -33.25 40.63 3.63
CA ASN A 207 -34.63 40.81 4.07
C ASN A 207 -35.02 42.32 4.17
N GLU A 208 -34.13 43.24 3.81
CA GLU A 208 -34.38 44.66 3.56
C GLU A 208 -34.45 44.91 2.03
#